data_93b39cde22da031fe8151701da0325e9
#
_entry.id   93b39cde22da031fe8151701da0325e9
#
_cell.length_a   1.000
_cell.length_b   1.000
_cell.length_c   1.000
_cell.angle_alpha   90.00
_cell.angle_beta   90.00
_cell.angle_gamma   90.00
#
_symmetry.space_group_name_H-M   'P 1'
#
loop_
_entity.id
_entity.type
_entity.pdbx_description
1 polymer ?
#
loop_
_entity_poly.entity_id
_entity_poly.type
_entity_poly.pdbx_seq_one_letter_code
_entity_poly.pdbx_strand_id
1 'polypeptide(L)'
;MASSFAQSDAEIPAARRNWYNDPFIALSQDYAECPLPLGPWMTHAEMEDDAHYRVERGTTCWLAHRCTKPNSYMYDEPIAAAAKAFSGSERLRGTSLWITVQRRFIYVEGCAEAAFDRQALARELGALPDVEQVFVRIADDPHRALPYRTRARPDRAPDRTPD
;
A
#
# COMPACT_ATOMS: atom_id res chain seq x y z
N MET A 1 17.65 27.23 -10.78
CA MET A 1 17.06 26.39 -11.82
C MET A 1 16.45 25.18 -11.10
N ALA A 2 15.13 25.18 -10.92
CA ALA A 2 14.43 24.11 -10.26
C ALA A 2 14.14 23.01 -11.30
N SER A 3 14.85 21.88 -11.18
CA SER A 3 14.53 20.69 -11.97
C SER A 3 13.23 20.10 -11.41
N SER A 4 12.14 20.38 -12.08
CA SER A 4 10.86 19.72 -11.88
C SER A 4 11.03 18.26 -12.28
N PHE A 5 11.09 17.37 -11.29
CA PHE A 5 10.88 15.95 -11.54
C PHE A 5 9.38 15.77 -11.85
N ALA A 6 9.04 15.89 -13.12
CA ALA A 6 7.80 15.37 -13.61
C ALA A 6 7.86 13.84 -13.41
N GLN A 7 7.17 13.35 -12.39
CA GLN A 7 6.87 11.93 -12.29
C GLN A 7 6.04 11.60 -13.52
N SER A 8 6.63 10.87 -14.43
CA SER A 8 5.99 10.52 -15.68
C SER A 8 4.82 9.57 -15.37
N ASP A 9 3.60 10.03 -15.61
CA ASP A 9 2.38 9.20 -15.70
C ASP A 9 2.50 8.10 -16.78
N ALA A 10 3.63 8.05 -17.48
CA ALA A 10 3.92 7.16 -18.59
C ALA A 10 4.17 5.69 -18.20
N GLU A 11 4.26 5.37 -16.89
CA GLU A 11 4.64 4.03 -16.45
C GLU A 11 3.47 3.11 -16.08
N ILE A 12 2.23 3.61 -16.10
CA ILE A 12 1.06 2.75 -15.88
C ILE A 12 0.53 2.31 -17.25
N PRO A 13 0.50 1.00 -17.54
CA PRO A 13 -0.10 0.52 -18.78
C PRO A 13 -1.51 1.09 -18.94
N ALA A 14 -1.85 1.58 -20.15
CA ALA A 14 -3.10 2.28 -20.44
C ALA A 14 -4.40 1.52 -20.07
N ALA A 15 -4.30 0.20 -19.87
CA ALA A 15 -5.41 -0.66 -19.47
C ALA A 15 -5.65 -0.72 -17.95
N ARG A 16 -4.86 -0.04 -17.11
CA ARG A 16 -4.97 -0.09 -15.64
C ARG A 16 -5.50 1.22 -15.08
N ARG A 17 -6.38 1.11 -14.09
CA ARG A 17 -6.95 2.26 -13.38
C ARG A 17 -7.06 1.96 -11.89
N ASN A 18 -7.07 3.00 -11.09
CA ASN A 18 -7.52 2.94 -9.69
C ASN A 18 -9.05 3.05 -9.68
N TRP A 19 -9.73 1.93 -9.91
CA TRP A 19 -11.18 1.87 -10.12
C TRP A 19 -12.00 2.32 -8.91
N TYR A 20 -11.43 2.14 -7.72
CA TYR A 20 -12.12 2.40 -6.45
C TYR A 20 -11.63 3.67 -5.76
N ASN A 21 -10.70 4.41 -6.38
CA ASN A 21 -10.04 5.57 -5.77
C ASN A 21 -9.40 5.24 -4.41
N ASP A 22 -8.84 4.05 -4.27
CA ASP A 22 -8.13 3.65 -3.06
C ASP A 22 -6.94 4.58 -2.83
N PRO A 23 -6.78 5.13 -1.61
CA PRO A 23 -5.62 5.96 -1.31
C PRO A 23 -4.31 5.23 -1.53
N PHE A 24 -3.38 5.88 -2.24
CA PHE A 24 -2.02 5.40 -2.47
C PHE A 24 -1.04 6.53 -2.18
N ILE A 25 -0.24 6.39 -1.14
CA ILE A 25 0.66 7.44 -0.67
C ILE A 25 2.06 6.92 -0.38
N ALA A 26 3.08 7.75 -0.62
CA ALA A 26 4.44 7.49 -0.20
C ALA A 26 4.63 7.92 1.26
N LEU A 27 5.21 7.04 2.07
CA LEU A 27 5.64 7.35 3.43
C LEU A 27 7.11 7.78 3.46
N SER A 28 7.94 7.22 2.58
CA SER A 28 9.36 7.52 2.44
C SER A 28 9.85 7.22 1.03
N GLN A 29 10.96 7.84 0.62
CA GLN A 29 11.56 7.65 -0.71
C GLN A 29 13.09 7.82 -0.65
N ASP A 30 13.74 7.29 0.38
CA ASP A 30 15.19 7.44 0.58
C ASP A 30 16.00 6.32 -0.07
N TYR A 31 15.38 5.19 -0.37
CA TYR A 31 16.02 4.04 -1.02
C TYR A 31 15.91 4.22 -2.54
N ALA A 32 16.96 4.76 -3.17
CA ALA A 32 16.92 5.26 -4.55
C ALA A 32 16.55 4.22 -5.63
N GLU A 33 16.92 2.96 -5.43
CA GLU A 33 16.70 1.88 -6.43
C GLU A 33 15.45 1.05 -6.15
N CYS A 34 14.63 1.44 -5.20
CA CYS A 34 13.43 0.69 -4.84
C CYS A 34 12.36 0.82 -5.94
N PRO A 35 11.94 -0.28 -6.56
CA PRO A 35 10.91 -0.25 -7.59
C PRO A 35 9.56 0.22 -7.03
N LEU A 36 8.93 1.14 -7.75
CA LEU A 36 7.62 1.68 -7.38
C LEU A 36 6.55 0.58 -7.40
N PRO A 37 5.82 0.39 -6.30
CA PRO A 37 4.72 -0.58 -6.27
C PRO A 37 3.64 -0.26 -7.31
N LEU A 38 2.98 -1.31 -7.79
CA LEU A 38 1.82 -1.14 -8.66
C LEU A 38 0.70 -0.36 -7.95
N GLY A 39 0.54 -0.60 -6.66
CA GLY A 39 -0.53 0.03 -5.88
C GLY A 39 -1.92 -0.45 -6.31
N PRO A 40 -2.94 0.41 -6.23
CA PRO A 40 -4.33 0.03 -6.49
C PRO A 40 -4.72 0.03 -7.98
N TRP A 41 -3.75 0.09 -8.89
CA TRP A 41 -4.04 0.10 -10.34
C TRP A 41 -4.30 -1.31 -10.86
N MET A 42 -5.50 -1.54 -11.38
CA MET A 42 -6.00 -2.83 -11.86
C MET A 42 -6.46 -2.75 -13.30
N THR A 43 -6.34 -3.86 -14.04
CA THR A 43 -7.10 -4.07 -15.28
C THR A 43 -8.59 -4.20 -14.96
N HIS A 44 -9.44 -4.13 -15.98
CA HIS A 44 -10.88 -4.35 -15.79
C HIS A 44 -11.16 -5.75 -15.22
N ALA A 45 -10.50 -6.78 -15.76
CA ALA A 45 -10.67 -8.16 -15.28
C ALA A 45 -10.23 -8.32 -13.80
N GLU A 46 -9.11 -7.72 -13.41
CA GLU A 46 -8.66 -7.74 -12.01
C GLU A 46 -9.63 -6.99 -11.09
N MET A 47 -10.23 -5.91 -11.57
CA MET A 47 -11.24 -5.16 -10.81
C MET A 47 -12.51 -5.99 -10.59
N GLU A 48 -12.97 -6.71 -11.62
CA GLU A 48 -14.14 -7.61 -11.50
C GLU A 48 -13.85 -8.75 -10.52
N ASP A 49 -12.67 -9.35 -10.57
CA ASP A 49 -12.25 -10.39 -9.64
C ASP A 49 -12.14 -9.85 -8.20
N ASP A 50 -11.50 -8.70 -8.02
CA ASP A 50 -11.38 -8.05 -6.71
C ASP A 50 -12.74 -7.68 -6.11
N ALA A 51 -13.69 -7.24 -6.91
CA ALA A 51 -15.03 -6.87 -6.47
C ALA A 51 -15.71 -8.01 -5.69
N HIS A 52 -15.45 -9.24 -6.06
CA HIS A 52 -16.00 -10.44 -5.44
C HIS A 52 -15.61 -10.58 -3.96
N TYR A 53 -14.36 -10.27 -3.65
CA TYR A 53 -13.80 -10.36 -2.30
C TYR A 53 -13.86 -9.03 -1.54
N ARG A 54 -13.93 -7.93 -2.27
CA ARG A 54 -13.83 -6.59 -1.73
C ARG A 54 -14.97 -6.24 -0.79
N VAL A 55 -16.17 -6.72 -1.07
CA VAL A 55 -17.36 -6.42 -0.27
C VAL A 55 -17.26 -6.93 1.16
N GLU A 56 -16.47 -7.97 1.39
CA GLU A 56 -16.28 -8.60 2.71
C GLU A 56 -15.13 -7.97 3.51
N ARG A 57 -14.23 -7.24 2.86
CA ARG A 57 -13.09 -6.62 3.56
C ARG A 57 -13.56 -5.52 4.51
N GLY A 58 -12.93 -5.48 5.68
CA GLY A 58 -13.14 -4.41 6.66
C GLY A 58 -14.52 -4.43 7.31
N THR A 59 -15.22 -5.55 7.29
CA THR A 59 -16.60 -5.66 7.80
C THR A 59 -16.70 -6.17 9.24
N THR A 60 -15.59 -6.52 9.88
CA THR A 60 -15.61 -7.05 11.24
C THR A 60 -16.23 -6.09 12.26
N CYS A 61 -16.02 -4.78 12.09
CA CYS A 61 -16.67 -3.80 12.95
C CYS A 61 -18.19 -3.79 12.80
N TRP A 62 -18.71 -4.10 11.62
CA TRP A 62 -20.15 -4.22 11.37
C TRP A 62 -20.72 -5.43 12.09
N LEU A 63 -20.09 -6.57 11.97
CA LEU A 63 -20.49 -7.80 12.66
C LEU A 63 -20.44 -7.63 14.19
N ALA A 64 -19.51 -6.83 14.69
CA ALA A 64 -19.37 -6.51 16.11
C ALA A 64 -20.24 -5.32 16.55
N HIS A 65 -21.08 -4.76 15.68
CA HIS A 65 -21.91 -3.57 15.94
C HIS A 65 -21.12 -2.33 16.42
N ARG A 66 -19.89 -2.16 15.93
CA ARG A 66 -18.98 -1.06 16.31
C ARG A 66 -18.64 -0.11 15.16
N CYS A 67 -19.15 -0.37 13.95
CA CYS A 67 -18.98 0.56 12.84
C CYS A 67 -19.73 1.87 13.07
N THR A 68 -19.07 2.99 12.83
CA THR A 68 -19.67 4.33 12.85
C THR A 68 -20.09 4.81 11.45
N LYS A 69 -19.63 4.13 10.40
CA LYS A 69 -19.94 4.43 9.01
C LYS A 69 -20.52 3.19 8.31
N PRO A 70 -21.46 3.38 7.36
CA PRO A 70 -22.21 2.26 6.77
C PRO A 70 -21.36 1.35 5.87
N ASN A 71 -20.27 1.87 5.29
CA ASN A 71 -19.41 1.12 4.37
C ASN A 71 -17.94 1.24 4.75
N SER A 72 -17.21 0.14 4.69
CA SER A 72 -15.79 0.08 5.10
C SER A 72 -14.87 0.99 4.26
N TYR A 73 -15.17 1.23 2.98
CA TYR A 73 -14.37 2.16 2.17
C TYR A 73 -14.41 3.62 2.68
N MET A 74 -15.43 4.00 3.44
CA MET A 74 -15.55 5.37 3.97
C MET A 74 -14.51 5.69 5.06
N TYR A 75 -13.80 4.69 5.54
CA TYR A 75 -12.69 4.84 6.49
C TYR A 75 -11.33 5.07 5.82
N ASP A 76 -11.21 4.80 4.52
CA ASP A 76 -9.92 4.72 3.85
C ASP A 76 -9.21 6.07 3.78
N GLU A 77 -9.89 7.16 3.45
CA GLU A 77 -9.31 8.50 3.45
C GLU A 77 -8.85 8.97 4.84
N PRO A 78 -9.65 8.84 5.92
CA PRO A 78 -9.19 9.13 7.27
C PRO A 78 -7.98 8.27 7.71
N ILE A 79 -7.96 7.00 7.37
CA ILE A 79 -6.83 6.10 7.67
C ILE A 79 -5.58 6.57 6.91
N ALA A 80 -5.71 6.87 5.62
CA ALA A 80 -4.59 7.37 4.81
C ALA A 80 -4.03 8.68 5.36
N ALA A 81 -4.90 9.61 5.77
CA ALA A 81 -4.49 10.87 6.39
C ALA A 81 -3.73 10.64 7.72
N ALA A 82 -4.21 9.73 8.55
CA ALA A 82 -3.53 9.36 9.80
C ALA A 82 -2.18 8.67 9.53
N ALA A 83 -2.12 7.77 8.56
CA ALA A 83 -0.88 7.10 8.17
C ALA A 83 0.15 8.07 7.57
N LYS A 84 -0.29 9.10 6.87
CA LYS A 84 0.60 10.13 6.32
C LYS A 84 1.42 10.86 7.40
N ALA A 85 0.97 10.88 8.64
CA ALA A 85 1.74 11.43 9.76
C ALA A 85 3.07 10.69 10.01
N PHE A 86 3.23 9.46 9.53
CA PHE A 86 4.49 8.73 9.56
C PHE A 86 5.51 9.24 8.54
N SER A 87 5.07 9.95 7.50
CA SER A 87 5.96 10.47 6.46
C SER A 87 7.01 11.40 7.05
N GLY A 88 8.27 11.21 6.64
CA GLY A 88 9.39 12.03 7.11
C GLY A 88 9.86 11.72 8.53
N SER A 89 9.31 10.71 9.19
CA SER A 89 9.81 10.31 10.51
C SER A 89 11.22 9.71 10.43
N GLU A 90 12.01 9.93 11.46
CA GLU A 90 13.37 9.36 11.60
C GLU A 90 13.39 7.83 11.42
N ARG A 91 12.33 7.16 11.84
CA ARG A 91 12.18 5.71 11.74
C ARG A 91 12.16 5.19 10.31
N LEU A 92 11.68 5.99 9.39
CA LEU A 92 11.57 5.62 7.97
C LEU A 92 12.78 6.06 7.16
N ARG A 93 13.79 6.63 7.81
CA ARG A 93 15.02 7.03 7.14
C ARG A 93 15.70 5.82 6.49
N GLY A 94 16.16 6.00 5.26
CA GLY A 94 16.80 4.94 4.47
C GLY A 94 15.83 3.93 3.87
N THR A 95 14.52 4.14 4.00
CA THR A 95 13.49 3.29 3.40
C THR A 95 12.82 3.97 2.21
N SER A 96 12.20 3.19 1.34
CA SER A 96 11.22 3.67 0.35
C SER A 96 9.97 2.85 0.47
N LEU A 97 8.94 3.43 1.09
CA LEU A 97 7.71 2.74 1.44
C LEU A 97 6.48 3.48 0.92
N TRP A 98 5.57 2.75 0.35
CA TRP A 98 4.25 3.21 -0.07
C TRP A 98 3.18 2.41 0.63
N ILE A 99 2.03 3.03 0.85
CA ILE A 99 0.86 2.35 1.35
C ILE A 99 -0.32 2.49 0.40
N THR A 100 -1.08 1.41 0.28
CA THR A 100 -2.43 1.41 -0.26
C THR A 100 -3.40 1.19 0.90
N VAL A 101 -4.44 2.00 1.00
CA VAL A 101 -5.51 1.78 1.97
C VAL A 101 -6.75 1.30 1.22
N GLN A 102 -7.32 0.19 1.67
CA GLN A 102 -8.42 -0.45 0.99
C GLN A 102 -9.36 -1.10 1.98
N ARG A 103 -10.53 -0.51 2.17
CA ARG A 103 -11.57 -1.01 3.05
C ARG A 103 -11.04 -1.37 4.45
N ARG A 104 -10.33 -0.43 5.08
CA ARG A 104 -9.70 -0.53 6.41
C ARG A 104 -8.45 -1.44 6.48
N PHE A 105 -8.02 -2.00 5.35
CA PHE A 105 -6.76 -2.71 5.25
C PHE A 105 -5.67 -1.77 4.77
N ILE A 106 -4.47 -1.89 5.34
CA ILE A 106 -3.26 -1.20 4.88
C ILE A 106 -2.32 -2.21 4.27
N TYR A 107 -1.90 -1.96 3.03
CA TYR A 107 -0.84 -2.70 2.37
C TYR A 107 0.40 -1.82 2.31
N VAL A 108 1.49 -2.26 2.96
CA VAL A 108 2.77 -1.55 2.95
C VAL A 108 3.69 -2.26 1.98
N GLU A 109 4.16 -1.55 0.96
CA GLU A 109 5.02 -2.11 -0.09
C GLU A 109 6.22 -1.19 -0.32
N GLY A 110 7.36 -1.76 -0.65
CA GLY A 110 8.59 -1.03 -0.92
C GLY A 110 9.83 -1.75 -0.46
N CYS A 111 10.86 -0.98 -0.10
CA CYS A 111 12.16 -1.50 0.29
C CYS A 111 12.66 -0.89 1.59
N ALA A 112 13.31 -1.73 2.39
CA ALA A 112 14.03 -1.34 3.58
C ALA A 112 15.14 -2.35 3.85
N GLU A 113 16.23 -1.92 4.47
CA GLU A 113 17.29 -2.85 4.88
C GLU A 113 16.76 -3.99 5.78
N ALA A 114 17.47 -5.11 5.80
CA ALA A 114 17.08 -6.30 6.57
C ALA A 114 16.88 -6.00 8.07
N ALA A 115 17.66 -5.06 8.63
CA ALA A 115 17.56 -4.66 10.04
C ALA A 115 16.34 -3.78 10.36
N PHE A 116 15.59 -3.29 9.36
CA PHE A 116 14.41 -2.48 9.59
C PHE A 116 13.31 -3.28 10.31
N ASP A 117 12.76 -2.73 11.39
CA ASP A 117 11.72 -3.39 12.18
C ASP A 117 10.33 -3.28 11.51
N ARG A 118 10.07 -4.23 10.62
CA ARG A 118 8.81 -4.36 9.90
C ARG A 118 7.62 -4.62 10.82
N GLN A 119 7.86 -5.37 11.89
CA GLN A 119 6.80 -5.70 12.85
C GLN A 119 6.38 -4.48 13.67
N ALA A 120 7.34 -3.64 14.08
CA ALA A 120 7.04 -2.39 14.76
C ALA A 120 6.19 -1.48 13.87
N LEU A 121 6.55 -1.33 12.59
CA LEU A 121 5.76 -0.55 11.63
C LEU A 121 4.34 -1.10 11.51
N ALA A 122 4.20 -2.42 11.36
CA ALA A 122 2.88 -3.06 11.26
C ALA A 122 2.02 -2.82 12.51
N ARG A 123 2.61 -2.93 13.70
CA ARG A 123 1.90 -2.65 14.97
C ARG A 123 1.43 -1.20 15.05
N GLU A 124 2.27 -0.26 14.67
CA GLU A 124 1.93 1.16 14.74
C GLU A 124 0.87 1.57 13.75
N LEU A 125 0.97 1.12 12.51
CA LEU A 125 -0.07 1.35 11.51
C LEU A 125 -1.37 0.64 11.91
N GLY A 126 -1.28 -0.56 12.46
CA GLY A 126 -2.43 -1.31 12.96
C GLY A 126 -3.11 -0.68 14.18
N ALA A 127 -2.39 0.16 14.93
CA ALA A 127 -2.94 0.90 16.07
C ALA A 127 -3.67 2.19 15.66
N LEU A 128 -3.60 2.60 14.39
CA LEU A 128 -4.36 3.74 13.90
C LEU A 128 -5.87 3.47 14.02
N PRO A 129 -6.68 4.51 14.29
CA PRO A 129 -8.12 4.35 14.37
C PRO A 129 -8.69 3.69 13.11
N ASP A 130 -9.62 2.76 13.32
CA ASP A 130 -10.39 2.08 12.27
C ASP A 130 -9.61 1.14 11.35
N VAL A 131 -8.31 0.96 11.53
CA VAL A 131 -7.53 -0.05 10.80
C VAL A 131 -7.92 -1.44 11.28
N GLU A 132 -8.24 -2.32 10.33
CA GLU A 132 -8.54 -3.72 10.64
C GLU A 132 -7.30 -4.61 10.56
N GLN A 133 -6.49 -4.43 9.51
CA GLN A 133 -5.31 -5.25 9.29
C GLN A 133 -4.24 -4.52 8.50
N VAL A 134 -2.98 -4.86 8.74
CA VAL A 134 -1.82 -4.36 8.01
C VAL A 134 -1.07 -5.53 7.39
N PHE A 135 -0.82 -5.44 6.10
CA PHE A 135 0.00 -6.39 5.34
C PHE A 135 1.32 -5.72 4.97
N VAL A 136 2.42 -6.31 5.38
CA VAL A 136 3.76 -5.79 5.11
C VAL A 136 4.44 -6.63 4.05
N ARG A 137 4.78 -6.01 2.91
CA ARG A 137 5.43 -6.60 1.75
C ARG A 137 6.65 -5.77 1.39
N ILE A 138 7.65 -5.80 2.24
CA ILE A 138 8.86 -4.98 2.12
C ILE A 138 10.04 -5.86 1.73
N ALA A 139 10.67 -5.53 0.59
CA ALA A 139 11.89 -6.16 0.12
C ALA A 139 13.10 -5.63 0.92
N ASP A 140 14.05 -6.51 1.22
CA ASP A 140 15.35 -6.14 1.79
C ASP A 140 16.41 -5.85 0.72
N ASP A 141 16.20 -6.37 -0.49
CA ASP A 141 17.06 -6.16 -1.65
C ASP A 141 16.19 -5.92 -2.90
N PRO A 142 16.24 -4.71 -3.49
CA PRO A 142 15.44 -4.37 -4.66
C PRO A 142 15.84 -5.12 -5.93
N HIS A 143 17.02 -5.76 -5.94
CA HIS A 143 17.52 -6.53 -7.09
C HIS A 143 17.10 -8.01 -7.07
N ARG A 144 16.46 -8.45 -5.99
CA ARG A 144 15.91 -9.78 -5.85
C ARG A 144 14.43 -9.83 -6.26
N ALA A 145 13.85 -11.02 -6.16
CA ALA A 145 12.41 -11.19 -6.33
C ALA A 145 11.65 -10.36 -5.27
N LEU A 146 10.67 -9.57 -5.73
CA LEU A 146 9.95 -8.63 -4.87
C LEU A 146 8.68 -9.26 -4.30
N PRO A 147 8.33 -8.97 -3.05
CA PRO A 147 7.09 -9.48 -2.43
C PRO A 147 5.86 -8.69 -2.87
N TYR A 148 5.99 -7.80 -3.85
CA TYR A 148 4.89 -6.97 -4.39
C TYR A 148 5.02 -6.81 -5.90
N ARG A 149 3.93 -6.44 -6.54
CA ARG A 149 3.89 -6.10 -7.96
C ARG A 149 4.37 -4.67 -8.18
N THR A 150 5.07 -4.44 -9.27
CA THR A 150 5.62 -3.13 -9.61
C THR A 150 4.93 -2.53 -10.83
N ARG A 151 5.00 -1.20 -10.98
CA ARG A 151 4.51 -0.52 -12.18
C ARG A 151 5.25 -0.95 -13.44
N ALA A 152 6.56 -1.20 -13.33
CA ALA A 152 7.37 -1.65 -14.45
C ALA A 152 7.04 -3.09 -14.89
N ARG A 153 6.53 -3.93 -13.99
CA ARG A 153 6.18 -5.33 -14.24
C ARG A 153 4.85 -5.70 -13.59
N PRO A 154 3.74 -5.10 -14.06
CA PRO A 154 2.45 -5.22 -13.40
C PRO A 154 1.86 -6.64 -13.44
N ASP A 155 2.25 -7.45 -14.43
CA ASP A 155 1.72 -8.80 -14.63
C ASP A 155 2.57 -9.87 -13.95
N ARG A 156 3.75 -9.51 -13.42
CA ARG A 156 4.60 -10.44 -12.68
C ARG A 156 4.00 -10.65 -11.29
N ALA A 157 3.69 -11.91 -10.98
CA ALA A 157 3.26 -12.27 -9.64
C ALA A 157 4.35 -11.92 -8.61
N PRO A 158 3.95 -11.44 -7.40
CA PRO A 158 4.89 -11.23 -6.31
C PRO A 158 5.51 -12.57 -5.89
N ASP A 159 6.76 -12.51 -5.44
CA ASP A 159 7.38 -13.67 -4.83
C ASP A 159 6.69 -13.97 -3.50
N ARG A 160 6.25 -15.20 -3.32
CA ARG A 160 5.71 -15.64 -2.03
C ARG A 160 6.90 -15.87 -1.12
N THR A 161 7.13 -14.97 -0.18
CA THR A 161 7.98 -15.29 0.95
C THR A 161 7.36 -16.50 1.66
N PRO A 162 8.11 -17.57 1.92
CA PRO A 162 7.61 -18.63 2.79
C PRO A 162 7.32 -18.03 4.17
N ASP A 163 6.13 -18.33 4.69
CA ASP A 163 5.71 -18.01 6.06
C ASP A 163 6.68 -18.59 7.09
#